data_1cfb363e4b1444b3880ee5f040ad3e96
#
_entry.id   1cfb363e4b1444b3880ee5f040ad3e96
#
_cell.length_a   1.000
_cell.length_b   1.000
_cell.length_c   1.000
_cell.angle_alpha   90.00
_cell.angle_beta   90.00
_cell.angle_gamma   90.00
#
_symmetry.space_group_name_H-M   'P 1'
#
loop_
_entity.id
_entity.type
_entity.pdbx_description
1 polymer ?
#
loop_
_entity_poly.entity_id
_entity_poly.type
_entity_poly.pdbx_seq_one_letter_code
_entity_poly.pdbx_strand_id
1 'polypeptide(L)'
;MKSLARTSMRLNKGRRLAGGCSIVCAAAVAISSSQAKGQALDERESRFLSNVVQVTDRSMGFTKAGEAYFSPDGRSIIFQAVPDKPGLGENDYQIYTMDLTERKPKMVSTGRGACTCAFFHPGGRKIIFASSHLDPDPDRPKPAREGGYAWDFNEHMDIFEAEPDGTELKRLTEAPGYDAEGSYSPDGKQIVFTSQRDGDLEIYVMSADGSNPRRLTFGPGYDGGPFFSPDGSTILYRGDRRGDGKMNLQIRMVGGDGSNDRPITDNPVFNWCPYWYPNGRSFIFTQADHDAYAKGGKPNYDLFMMSADGNEPIRVTFDAGFDGLPVFSPDGKRLMWTSKRAGLDEAQVFVADFRLPDPFR
;
A
#
# COMPACT_ATOMS: atom_id res chain seq x y z
N MET A 1 15.29 63.66 45.33
CA MET A 1 15.10 64.78 44.38
C MET A 1 14.17 64.34 43.32
N LYS A 2 12.96 64.86 43.35
CA LYS A 2 12.14 65.49 42.30
C LYS A 2 11.96 64.62 41.00
N SER A 3 10.79 64.34 40.42
CA SER A 3 9.44 64.96 40.46
C SER A 3 8.56 64.05 39.59
N LEU A 4 7.47 63.53 40.09
CA LEU A 4 6.05 63.83 39.82
C LEU A 4 5.71 64.33 38.36
N ALA A 5 4.92 63.58 37.62
CA ALA A 5 3.69 64.17 37.03
C ALA A 5 2.68 63.09 36.63
N ARG A 6 1.51 63.29 37.14
CA ARG A 6 0.21 62.64 36.92
C ARG A 6 -0.39 63.02 35.55
N THR A 7 -1.33 62.19 35.08
CA THR A 7 -2.70 62.54 34.63
C THR A 7 -3.03 61.65 33.44
N SER A 8 -4.17 61.09 33.16
CA SER A 8 -5.50 60.94 33.80
C SER A 8 -6.30 59.93 32.96
N MET A 9 -7.27 59.32 33.59
CA MET A 9 -8.34 58.45 33.07
C MET A 9 -9.02 58.98 31.81
N ARG A 10 -9.41 58.04 30.90
CA ARG A 10 -10.78 58.00 30.35
C ARG A 10 -11.21 56.58 30.01
N LEU A 11 -12.29 56.18 30.65
CA LEU A 11 -13.12 55.02 30.27
C LEU A 11 -13.79 55.27 28.92
N ASN A 12 -13.86 54.24 28.06
CA ASN A 12 -15.04 54.14 27.23
C ASN A 12 -15.44 52.66 26.97
N LYS A 13 -16.73 52.49 26.92
CA LYS A 13 -17.54 51.28 27.00
C LYS A 13 -17.44 50.35 25.78
N GLY A 14 -17.43 49.06 26.03
CA GLY A 14 -18.30 48.04 25.45
C GLY A 14 -18.24 47.77 23.94
N ARG A 15 -17.69 46.60 23.59
CA ARG A 15 -18.21 45.85 22.42
C ARG A 15 -18.10 44.33 22.66
N ARG A 16 -19.20 43.71 22.32
CA ARG A 16 -19.56 42.30 22.49
C ARG A 16 -18.54 41.35 21.83
N LEU A 17 -18.23 40.24 22.49
CA LEU A 17 -17.62 39.05 21.97
C LEU A 17 -18.57 38.37 20.97
N ALA A 18 -18.18 38.36 19.69
CA ALA A 18 -18.77 37.49 18.70
C ALA A 18 -17.88 36.26 18.57
N GLY A 19 -18.42 35.10 18.90
CA GLY A 19 -17.76 33.81 18.73
C GLY A 19 -17.48 33.55 17.27
N GLY A 20 -16.21 33.49 16.89
CA GLY A 20 -15.76 33.02 15.60
C GLY A 20 -15.71 31.50 15.58
N CYS A 21 -16.72 30.88 14.96
CA CYS A 21 -16.69 29.49 14.58
C CYS A 21 -15.64 29.33 13.45
N SER A 22 -14.49 28.75 13.75
CA SER A 22 -13.48 28.42 12.73
C SER A 22 -14.01 27.25 11.93
N ILE A 23 -14.58 27.54 10.75
CA ILE A 23 -14.87 26.55 9.72
C ILE A 23 -13.51 26.12 9.16
N VAL A 24 -13.07 24.92 9.51
CA VAL A 24 -11.96 24.25 8.81
C VAL A 24 -12.48 23.89 7.42
N CYS A 25 -12.22 24.74 6.44
CA CYS A 25 -12.39 24.37 5.03
C CYS A 25 -11.38 23.27 4.72
N ALA A 26 -11.85 22.04 4.59
CA ALA A 26 -11.10 20.97 3.92
C ALA A 26 -10.91 21.40 2.46
N ALA A 27 -9.71 21.87 2.13
CA ALA A 27 -9.35 22.15 0.77
C ALA A 27 -9.29 20.84 -0.02
N ALA A 28 -10.22 20.62 -0.92
CA ALA A 28 -10.11 19.56 -1.91
C ALA A 28 -8.85 19.85 -2.75
N VAL A 29 -7.85 18.99 -2.67
CA VAL A 29 -6.65 19.07 -3.51
C VAL A 29 -7.06 18.69 -4.93
N ALA A 30 -7.28 19.68 -5.77
CA ALA A 30 -7.48 19.47 -7.19
C ALA A 30 -6.13 19.08 -7.83
N ILE A 31 -6.01 17.85 -8.27
CA ILE A 31 -4.86 17.40 -9.07
C ILE A 31 -4.99 18.10 -10.44
N SER A 32 -4.09 19.02 -10.75
CA SER A 32 -4.10 19.69 -12.04
C SER A 32 -3.80 18.70 -13.16
N SER A 33 -4.73 18.56 -14.09
CA SER A 33 -4.61 17.69 -15.26
C SER A 33 -3.58 18.27 -16.24
N SER A 34 -2.32 17.84 -16.18
CA SER A 34 -1.50 17.82 -17.37
C SER A 34 -1.99 16.64 -18.22
N GLN A 35 -2.43 16.91 -19.44
CA GLN A 35 -3.12 16.02 -20.35
C GLN A 35 -2.39 14.68 -20.54
N ALA A 36 -2.71 13.67 -19.73
CA ALA A 36 -2.71 12.31 -20.24
C ALA A 36 -3.89 12.23 -21.22
N LYS A 37 -3.65 11.78 -22.46
CA LYS A 37 -4.72 11.50 -23.41
C LYS A 37 -5.66 10.49 -22.74
N GLY A 38 -6.78 10.99 -22.21
CA GLY A 38 -7.72 10.16 -21.47
C GLY A 38 -8.31 9.13 -22.41
N GLN A 39 -7.94 7.86 -22.20
CA GLN A 39 -8.76 6.77 -22.67
C GLN A 39 -10.10 6.91 -21.95
N ALA A 40 -11.21 6.89 -22.71
CA ALA A 40 -12.52 6.92 -22.11
C ALA A 40 -12.65 5.69 -21.19
N LEU A 41 -13.03 5.93 -19.92
CA LEU A 41 -13.33 4.86 -18.99
C LEU A 41 -14.41 3.94 -19.57
N ASP A 42 -14.28 2.64 -19.34
CA ASP A 42 -15.36 1.70 -19.58
C ASP A 42 -16.62 2.17 -18.81
N GLU A 43 -17.80 2.10 -19.43
CA GLU A 43 -19.05 2.55 -18.81
C GLU A 43 -19.31 1.83 -17.48
N ARG A 44 -18.86 0.58 -17.33
CA ARG A 44 -18.97 -0.22 -16.09
C ARG A 44 -18.08 0.35 -14.99
N GLU A 45 -16.85 0.80 -15.31
CA GLU A 45 -15.94 1.45 -14.35
C GLU A 45 -16.46 2.81 -13.91
N SER A 46 -17.11 3.57 -14.79
CA SER A 46 -17.63 4.91 -14.50
C SER A 46 -18.68 4.95 -13.38
N ARG A 47 -19.21 3.80 -12.98
CA ARG A 47 -20.07 3.65 -11.79
C ARG A 47 -19.31 3.87 -10.49
N PHE A 48 -18.01 3.59 -10.48
CA PHE A 48 -17.16 3.57 -9.30
C PHE A 48 -16.01 4.55 -9.39
N LEU A 49 -15.48 4.81 -10.59
CA LEU A 49 -14.30 5.60 -10.85
C LEU A 49 -14.61 6.85 -11.67
N SER A 50 -13.97 7.95 -11.31
CA SER A 50 -13.94 9.18 -12.13
C SER A 50 -12.57 9.85 -11.96
N ASN A 51 -12.24 10.78 -12.86
CA ASN A 51 -10.99 11.54 -12.81
C ASN A 51 -9.74 10.63 -12.70
N VAL A 52 -9.67 9.56 -13.49
CA VAL A 52 -8.53 8.64 -13.50
C VAL A 52 -7.29 9.34 -14.02
N VAL A 53 -6.24 9.36 -13.21
CA VAL A 53 -4.96 10.03 -13.52
C VAL A 53 -3.82 9.06 -13.30
N GLN A 54 -2.94 8.94 -14.28
CA GLN A 54 -1.63 8.31 -14.12
C GLN A 54 -0.73 9.25 -13.32
N VAL A 55 -0.20 8.81 -12.15
CA VAL A 55 0.58 9.65 -11.24
C VAL A 55 2.08 9.40 -11.30
N THR A 56 2.51 8.27 -11.85
CA THR A 56 3.92 7.98 -12.15
C THR A 56 4.09 7.72 -13.64
N ASP A 57 5.25 8.05 -14.19
CA ASP A 57 5.60 7.79 -15.59
C ASP A 57 7.13 7.73 -15.78
N ARG A 58 7.55 7.29 -16.98
CA ARG A 58 8.98 7.16 -17.33
C ARG A 58 9.76 8.47 -17.28
N SER A 59 9.12 9.64 -17.47
CA SER A 59 9.79 10.92 -17.42
C SER A 59 10.30 11.27 -16.01
N MET A 60 9.81 10.56 -14.99
CA MET A 60 10.26 10.66 -13.60
C MET A 60 11.53 9.84 -13.32
N GLY A 61 12.10 9.15 -14.33
CA GLY A 61 13.31 8.35 -14.21
C GLY A 61 13.09 6.92 -13.73
N PHE A 62 11.88 6.36 -14.02
CA PHE A 62 11.55 4.96 -13.71
C PHE A 62 11.22 4.17 -14.97
N THR A 63 11.60 2.89 -15.02
CA THR A 63 11.07 1.97 -16.02
C THR A 63 9.66 1.54 -15.67
N LYS A 64 9.40 1.21 -14.40
CA LYS A 64 8.08 0.86 -13.87
C LYS A 64 7.93 1.34 -12.42
N ALA A 65 6.68 1.52 -11.99
CA ALA A 65 6.33 1.87 -10.62
C ALA A 65 5.04 1.14 -10.20
N GLY A 66 4.90 0.87 -8.90
CA GLY A 66 3.73 0.18 -8.35
C GLY A 66 3.76 0.10 -6.84
N GLU A 67 2.84 -0.67 -6.28
CA GLU A 67 2.68 -0.88 -4.85
C GLU A 67 2.82 0.41 -4.04
N ALA A 68 1.81 1.25 -4.15
CA ALA A 68 1.82 2.59 -3.60
C ALA A 68 0.78 2.75 -2.49
N TYR A 69 1.12 3.52 -1.44
CA TYR A 69 0.25 3.79 -0.29
C TYR A 69 0.16 5.30 -0.04
N PHE A 70 -1.01 5.77 0.36
CA PHE A 70 -1.20 7.17 0.74
C PHE A 70 -0.56 7.48 2.10
N SER A 71 -0.05 8.70 2.24
CA SER A 71 0.26 9.27 3.55
C SER A 71 -1.02 9.44 4.39
N PRO A 72 -0.92 9.50 5.73
CA PRO A 72 -2.10 9.64 6.61
C PRO A 72 -2.98 10.87 6.32
N ASP A 73 -2.41 11.93 5.76
CA ASP A 73 -3.14 13.13 5.33
C ASP A 73 -3.65 13.05 3.87
N GLY A 74 -3.31 11.97 3.17
CA GLY A 74 -3.70 11.74 1.79
C GLY A 74 -3.04 12.65 0.75
N ARG A 75 -2.03 13.44 1.11
CA ARG A 75 -1.37 14.41 0.19
C ARG A 75 -0.20 13.81 -0.56
N SER A 76 0.48 12.87 0.06
CA SER A 76 1.66 12.20 -0.51
C SER A 76 1.41 10.71 -0.69
N ILE A 77 2.28 10.08 -1.43
CA ILE A 77 2.35 8.62 -1.58
C ILE A 77 3.76 8.13 -1.29
N ILE A 78 3.85 6.89 -0.81
CA ILE A 78 5.07 6.09 -0.79
C ILE A 78 4.87 4.93 -1.77
N PHE A 79 5.86 4.63 -2.58
CA PHE A 79 5.74 3.60 -3.63
C PHE A 79 7.10 3.01 -3.98
N GLN A 80 7.07 1.83 -4.58
CA GLN A 80 8.26 1.22 -5.15
C GLN A 80 8.35 1.49 -6.66
N ALA A 81 9.56 1.75 -7.15
CA ALA A 81 9.83 1.92 -8.58
C ALA A 81 11.21 1.38 -8.94
N VAL A 82 11.35 0.90 -10.16
CA VAL A 82 12.65 0.50 -10.73
C VAL A 82 13.27 1.73 -11.40
N PRO A 83 14.41 2.22 -10.91
CA PRO A 83 15.10 3.34 -11.54
C PRO A 83 15.50 3.02 -12.99
N ASP A 84 15.35 3.96 -13.91
CA ASP A 84 15.85 3.84 -15.28
C ASP A 84 17.37 4.07 -15.32
N LYS A 85 18.11 3.05 -14.86
CA LYS A 85 19.58 3.06 -14.80
C LYS A 85 20.13 1.78 -15.42
N PRO A 86 21.20 1.86 -16.24
CA PRO A 86 21.88 0.69 -16.77
C PRO A 86 22.37 -0.25 -15.65
N GLY A 87 22.17 -1.55 -15.84
CA GLY A 87 22.65 -2.60 -14.93
C GLY A 87 21.68 -3.00 -13.83
N LEU A 88 20.54 -2.33 -13.67
CA LEU A 88 19.48 -2.76 -12.76
C LEU A 88 18.58 -3.81 -13.41
N GLY A 89 18.22 -4.83 -12.64
CA GLY A 89 17.27 -5.85 -13.03
C GLY A 89 15.82 -5.38 -12.97
N GLU A 90 14.93 -6.14 -13.59
CA GLU A 90 13.50 -5.84 -13.65
C GLU A 90 12.82 -5.68 -12.28
N ASN A 91 13.40 -6.25 -11.22
CA ASN A 91 12.85 -6.24 -9.87
C ASN A 91 13.75 -5.51 -8.86
N ASP A 92 14.70 -4.70 -9.31
CA ASP A 92 15.55 -3.91 -8.42
C ASP A 92 14.82 -2.62 -8.01
N TYR A 93 13.69 -2.81 -7.38
CA TYR A 93 12.88 -1.70 -6.86
C TYR A 93 13.62 -0.92 -5.79
N GLN A 94 13.36 0.38 -5.79
CA GLN A 94 13.72 1.31 -4.73
C GLN A 94 12.46 2.00 -4.22
N ILE A 95 12.49 2.53 -3.00
CA ILE A 95 11.36 3.21 -2.38
C ILE A 95 11.46 4.71 -2.61
N TYR A 96 10.33 5.30 -2.98
CA TYR A 96 10.18 6.73 -3.22
C TYR A 96 8.99 7.29 -2.45
N THR A 97 9.10 8.55 -2.02
CA THR A 97 7.97 9.37 -1.59
C THR A 97 7.70 10.47 -2.61
N MET A 98 6.44 10.89 -2.75
CA MET A 98 6.05 11.94 -3.70
C MET A 98 4.80 12.67 -3.22
N ASP A 99 4.82 14.00 -3.18
CA ASP A 99 3.62 14.82 -3.06
C ASP A 99 2.80 14.74 -4.36
N LEU A 100 1.49 14.49 -4.24
CA LEU A 100 0.61 14.28 -5.38
C LEU A 100 0.33 15.55 -6.20
N THR A 101 0.59 16.72 -5.61
CA THR A 101 0.44 18.02 -6.30
C THR A 101 1.73 18.40 -7.04
N GLU A 102 2.88 18.29 -6.35
CA GLU A 102 4.18 18.64 -6.93
C GLU A 102 4.68 17.59 -7.93
N ARG A 103 4.33 16.32 -7.71
CA ARG A 103 4.72 15.17 -8.54
C ARG A 103 6.23 15.06 -8.76
N LYS A 104 7.00 15.32 -7.70
CA LYS A 104 8.46 15.19 -7.68
C LYS A 104 8.84 14.03 -6.77
N PRO A 105 9.21 12.87 -7.32
CA PRO A 105 9.60 11.72 -6.52
C PRO A 105 10.96 11.96 -5.86
N LYS A 106 11.06 11.51 -4.59
CA LYS A 106 12.30 11.48 -3.83
C LYS A 106 12.58 10.05 -3.40
N MET A 107 13.75 9.50 -3.76
CA MET A 107 14.19 8.19 -3.26
C MET A 107 14.45 8.30 -1.76
N VAL A 108 13.90 7.36 -0.98
CA VAL A 108 14.04 7.28 0.48
C VAL A 108 14.72 5.99 0.94
N SER A 109 14.89 5.02 0.06
CA SER A 109 15.72 3.83 0.28
C SER A 109 17.19 4.09 -0.06
N THR A 110 18.05 3.12 0.25
CA THR A 110 19.52 3.29 0.15
C THR A 110 20.06 3.34 -1.28
N GLY A 111 19.28 2.95 -2.28
CA GLY A 111 19.71 2.81 -3.67
C GLY A 111 20.54 1.54 -3.92
N ARG A 112 20.64 0.62 -2.93
CA ARG A 112 21.36 -0.65 -2.99
C ARG A 112 20.43 -1.81 -2.64
N GLY A 113 20.62 -2.96 -3.27
CA GLY A 113 19.75 -4.14 -3.12
C GLY A 113 18.34 -3.87 -3.63
N ALA A 114 17.42 -4.77 -3.35
CA ALA A 114 16.01 -4.61 -3.64
C ALA A 114 15.27 -4.05 -2.42
N CYS A 115 14.34 -3.12 -2.64
CA CYS A 115 13.49 -2.55 -1.59
C CYS A 115 12.02 -2.66 -2.00
N THR A 116 11.13 -3.04 -1.08
CA THR A 116 9.72 -3.30 -1.39
C THR A 116 8.81 -3.00 -0.19
N CYS A 117 7.50 -3.00 -0.43
CA CYS A 117 6.45 -3.03 0.59
C CYS A 117 6.61 -1.90 1.63
N ALA A 118 6.72 -0.66 1.16
CA ALA A 118 6.87 0.48 2.05
C ALA A 118 5.52 0.98 2.57
N PHE A 119 5.47 1.45 3.81
CA PHE A 119 4.25 1.94 4.44
C PHE A 119 4.51 3.13 5.37
N PHE A 120 3.57 4.09 5.42
CA PHE A 120 3.65 5.20 6.36
C PHE A 120 3.18 4.79 7.77
N HIS A 121 3.88 5.26 8.78
CA HIS A 121 3.34 5.27 10.14
C HIS A 121 2.10 6.17 10.21
N PRO A 122 1.01 5.80 10.94
CA PRO A 122 -0.21 6.62 11.04
C PRO A 122 0.01 8.05 11.53
N GLY A 123 1.06 8.29 12.29
CA GLY A 123 1.48 9.65 12.71
C GLY A 123 2.21 10.46 11.63
N GLY A 124 2.49 9.89 10.46
CA GLY A 124 3.13 10.55 9.32
C GLY A 124 4.62 10.90 9.50
N ARG A 125 5.22 10.56 10.64
CA ARG A 125 6.62 10.93 10.98
C ARG A 125 7.64 9.82 10.73
N LYS A 126 7.20 8.65 10.38
CA LYS A 126 8.04 7.49 10.08
C LYS A 126 7.48 6.74 8.87
N ILE A 127 8.38 6.00 8.23
CA ILE A 127 8.05 5.01 7.20
C ILE A 127 8.71 3.69 7.57
N ILE A 128 8.14 2.58 7.10
CA ILE A 128 8.83 1.29 7.06
C ILE A 128 8.93 0.81 5.63
N PHE A 129 9.90 -0.01 5.35
CA PHE A 129 10.04 -0.75 4.09
C PHE A 129 10.92 -1.99 4.29
N ALA A 130 10.74 -2.98 3.44
CA ALA A 130 11.63 -4.11 3.38
C ALA A 130 12.80 -3.82 2.44
N SER A 131 14.00 -4.31 2.80
CA SER A 131 15.21 -4.08 1.99
C SER A 131 16.25 -5.17 2.18
N SER A 132 16.89 -5.55 1.08
CA SER A 132 18.06 -6.45 1.06
C SER A 132 19.39 -5.70 0.93
N HIS A 133 19.46 -4.40 1.27
CA HIS A 133 20.67 -3.60 1.08
C HIS A 133 21.87 -4.04 1.96
N LEU A 134 21.63 -4.84 2.99
CA LEU A 134 22.65 -5.47 3.83
C LEU A 134 23.09 -6.85 3.32
N ASP A 135 22.50 -7.35 2.24
CA ASP A 135 22.98 -8.57 1.57
C ASP A 135 24.47 -8.40 1.23
N PRO A 136 25.35 -9.38 1.60
CA PRO A 136 26.77 -9.33 1.23
C PRO A 136 27.01 -9.27 -0.28
N ASP A 137 26.10 -9.85 -1.09
CA ASP A 137 26.16 -9.85 -2.55
C ASP A 137 24.78 -9.44 -3.13
N PRO A 138 24.38 -8.16 -3.01
CA PRO A 138 23.06 -7.68 -3.43
C PRO A 138 22.86 -7.71 -4.94
N ASP A 139 23.96 -7.73 -5.70
CA ASP A 139 23.96 -7.71 -7.16
C ASP A 139 24.12 -9.13 -7.76
N ARG A 140 24.02 -10.20 -6.93
CA ARG A 140 24.10 -11.58 -7.42
C ARG A 140 23.07 -11.83 -8.52
N PRO A 141 23.45 -12.61 -9.56
CA PRO A 141 22.51 -12.97 -10.61
C PRO A 141 21.30 -13.69 -10.01
N LYS A 142 20.11 -13.15 -10.22
CA LYS A 142 18.85 -13.80 -9.82
C LYS A 142 18.63 -15.03 -10.69
N PRO A 143 18.13 -16.16 -10.13
CA PRO A 143 17.86 -17.35 -10.92
C PRO A 143 16.94 -17.04 -12.11
N ALA A 144 17.27 -17.58 -13.28
CA ALA A 144 16.38 -17.49 -14.44
C ALA A 144 15.03 -18.14 -14.09
N ARG A 145 13.95 -17.41 -14.31
CA ARG A 145 12.60 -17.89 -14.02
C ARG A 145 12.07 -18.67 -15.20
N GLU A 146 11.91 -19.98 -15.04
CA GLU A 146 11.17 -20.79 -15.97
C GLU A 146 9.67 -20.76 -15.60
N GLY A 147 8.82 -20.31 -16.52
CA GLY A 147 7.39 -20.57 -16.46
C GLY A 147 6.49 -19.59 -15.74
N GLY A 148 6.81 -18.31 -15.58
CA GLY A 148 5.86 -17.31 -15.10
C GLY A 148 6.34 -16.41 -13.94
N TYR A 149 5.42 -15.62 -13.40
CA TYR A 149 5.71 -14.75 -12.26
C TYR A 149 5.93 -15.59 -11.00
N ALA A 150 7.08 -15.41 -10.33
CA ALA A 150 7.36 -15.95 -9.02
C ALA A 150 7.93 -14.83 -8.14
N TRP A 151 7.53 -14.80 -6.86
CA TRP A 151 8.17 -13.90 -5.90
C TRP A 151 9.58 -14.39 -5.58
N ASP A 152 10.48 -13.44 -5.44
CA ASP A 152 11.84 -13.68 -4.98
C ASP A 152 11.86 -13.46 -3.46
N PHE A 153 11.85 -14.54 -2.70
CA PHE A 153 11.97 -14.49 -1.24
C PHE A 153 13.45 -14.44 -0.88
N ASN A 154 14.04 -13.25 -0.98
CA ASN A 154 15.44 -13.04 -0.63
C ASN A 154 15.65 -13.24 0.88
N GLU A 155 16.52 -14.17 1.26
CA GLU A 155 16.85 -14.50 2.65
C GLU A 155 17.52 -13.39 3.46
N HIS A 156 17.93 -12.31 2.80
CA HIS A 156 18.51 -11.11 3.42
C HIS A 156 17.53 -9.92 3.43
N MET A 157 16.25 -10.19 3.18
CA MET A 157 15.22 -9.16 3.22
C MET A 157 14.78 -8.91 4.65
N ASP A 158 15.01 -7.69 5.14
CA ASP A 158 14.63 -7.23 6.48
C ASP A 158 13.77 -5.98 6.41
N ILE A 159 13.04 -5.72 7.49
CA ILE A 159 12.23 -4.51 7.67
C ILE A 159 13.08 -3.43 8.31
N PHE A 160 13.02 -2.23 7.74
CA PHE A 160 13.68 -1.02 8.20
C PHE A 160 12.67 0.08 8.47
N GLU A 161 12.93 0.90 9.47
CA GLU A 161 12.22 2.16 9.75
C GLU A 161 13.12 3.33 9.36
N ALA A 162 12.53 4.42 8.84
CA ALA A 162 13.23 5.67 8.58
C ALA A 162 12.28 6.87 8.77
N GLU A 163 12.83 8.11 8.79
CA GLU A 163 12.04 9.32 8.57
C GLU A 163 11.47 9.34 7.13
N PRO A 164 10.38 10.07 6.84
CA PRO A 164 9.78 10.10 5.48
C PRO A 164 10.71 10.64 4.40
N ASP A 165 11.83 11.22 4.77
CA ASP A 165 12.87 11.69 3.84
C ASP A 165 14.00 10.68 3.62
N GLY A 166 13.94 9.51 4.26
CA GLY A 166 14.93 8.43 4.18
C GLY A 166 16.08 8.53 5.18
N THR A 167 16.08 9.55 6.05
CA THR A 167 17.08 9.68 7.13
C THR A 167 16.72 8.82 8.35
N GLU A 168 17.63 8.71 9.30
CA GLU A 168 17.46 7.94 10.56
C GLU A 168 17.07 6.47 10.34
N LEU A 169 17.73 5.83 9.33
CA LEU A 169 17.45 4.44 8.97
C LEU A 169 17.82 3.49 10.12
N LYS A 170 16.85 2.70 10.56
CA LYS A 170 16.99 1.71 11.63
C LYS A 170 16.49 0.35 11.17
N ARG A 171 17.26 -0.71 11.33
CA ARG A 171 16.84 -2.10 11.13
C ARG A 171 15.90 -2.55 12.25
N LEU A 172 14.76 -3.13 11.91
CA LEU A 172 13.77 -3.63 12.88
C LEU A 172 13.76 -5.16 12.99
N THR A 173 14.15 -5.88 11.93
CA THR A 173 14.23 -7.35 11.94
C THR A 173 15.63 -7.81 11.58
N GLU A 174 16.07 -8.95 12.18
CA GLU A 174 17.39 -9.55 11.98
C GLU A 174 17.34 -11.08 11.94
N ALA A 175 16.13 -11.65 11.89
CA ALA A 175 15.97 -13.09 11.82
C ALA A 175 16.44 -13.62 10.46
N PRO A 176 17.07 -14.82 10.40
CA PRO A 176 17.38 -15.46 9.12
C PRO A 176 16.11 -15.69 8.29
N GLY A 177 16.20 -15.48 6.99
CA GLY A 177 15.11 -15.64 6.05
C GLY A 177 14.44 -14.34 5.68
N TYR A 178 13.32 -14.44 4.98
CA TYR A 178 12.57 -13.30 4.45
C TYR A 178 11.71 -12.65 5.52
N ASP A 179 11.93 -11.37 5.81
CA ASP A 179 11.06 -10.50 6.61
C ASP A 179 10.62 -9.30 5.77
N ALA A 180 9.35 -9.22 5.36
CA ALA A 180 8.84 -8.14 4.50
C ALA A 180 7.32 -7.95 4.61
N GLU A 181 6.76 -7.18 3.67
CA GLU A 181 5.32 -6.93 3.54
C GLU A 181 4.72 -6.31 4.80
N GLY A 182 5.50 -5.41 5.44
CA GLY A 182 5.13 -4.80 6.73
C GLY A 182 4.10 -3.68 6.59
N SER A 183 3.13 -3.62 7.53
CA SER A 183 2.23 -2.47 7.70
C SER A 183 2.00 -2.17 9.17
N TYR A 184 1.80 -0.89 9.49
CA TYR A 184 1.50 -0.48 10.87
C TYR A 184 0.05 -0.75 11.27
N SER A 185 -0.17 -1.02 12.56
CA SER A 185 -1.50 -0.94 13.17
C SER A 185 -2.04 0.49 13.13
N PRO A 186 -3.38 0.70 13.16
CA PRO A 186 -3.97 2.04 13.10
C PRO A 186 -3.52 2.99 14.23
N ASP A 187 -3.16 2.46 15.39
CA ASP A 187 -2.60 3.23 16.52
C ASP A 187 -1.08 3.43 16.45
N GLY A 188 -0.42 2.84 15.45
CA GLY A 188 1.01 2.94 15.20
C GLY A 188 1.90 2.18 16.19
N LYS A 189 1.34 1.33 17.07
CA LYS A 189 2.13 0.65 18.10
C LYS A 189 2.65 -0.71 17.68
N GLN A 190 2.11 -1.28 16.62
CA GLN A 190 2.48 -2.60 16.12
C GLN A 190 2.77 -2.54 14.62
N ILE A 191 3.53 -3.50 14.15
CA ILE A 191 3.76 -3.81 12.74
C ILE A 191 3.33 -5.26 12.53
N VAL A 192 2.46 -5.50 11.56
CA VAL A 192 2.16 -6.83 11.03
C VAL A 192 3.00 -7.05 9.78
N PHE A 193 3.54 -8.25 9.57
CA PHE A 193 4.46 -8.53 8.48
C PHE A 193 4.50 -10.02 8.13
N THR A 194 5.09 -10.34 6.99
CA THR A 194 5.36 -11.72 6.55
C THR A 194 6.77 -12.10 6.95
N SER A 195 6.95 -13.30 7.54
CA SER A 195 8.24 -13.79 7.97
C SER A 195 8.44 -15.28 7.67
N GLN A 196 9.66 -15.63 7.26
CA GLN A 196 10.09 -17.03 7.04
C GLN A 196 10.89 -17.61 8.20
N ARG A 197 11.02 -16.92 9.31
CA ARG A 197 11.91 -17.29 10.44
C ARG A 197 11.69 -18.66 11.04
N ASP A 198 10.47 -19.22 10.92
CA ASP A 198 10.12 -20.56 11.40
C ASP A 198 10.05 -21.61 10.26
N GLY A 199 10.63 -21.29 9.10
CA GLY A 199 10.77 -22.19 7.94
C GLY A 199 9.71 -22.03 6.86
N ASP A 200 8.49 -21.60 7.20
CA ASP A 200 7.41 -21.28 6.26
C ASP A 200 7.08 -19.77 6.30
N LEU A 201 6.43 -19.27 5.26
CA LEU A 201 6.04 -17.86 5.18
C LEU A 201 4.70 -17.65 5.90
N GLU A 202 4.76 -16.99 7.04
CA GLU A 202 3.64 -16.82 7.95
C GLU A 202 3.47 -15.36 8.37
N ILE A 203 2.29 -15.04 8.87
CA ILE A 203 2.00 -13.70 9.40
C ILE A 203 2.51 -13.57 10.83
N TYR A 204 3.25 -12.52 11.07
CA TYR A 204 3.78 -12.11 12.37
C TYR A 204 3.31 -10.72 12.76
N VAL A 205 3.29 -10.45 14.05
CA VAL A 205 3.14 -9.11 14.61
C VAL A 205 4.27 -8.83 15.56
N MET A 206 4.78 -7.58 15.56
CA MET A 206 5.79 -7.10 16.51
C MET A 206 5.41 -5.70 17.02
N SER A 207 6.06 -5.25 18.11
CA SER A 207 6.00 -3.85 18.51
C SER A 207 6.60 -2.96 17.42
N ALA A 208 6.16 -1.70 17.33
CA ALA A 208 6.64 -0.76 16.30
C ALA A 208 8.16 -0.50 16.35
N ASP A 209 8.80 -0.75 17.48
CA ASP A 209 10.26 -0.64 17.67
C ASP A 209 11.05 -1.87 17.19
N GLY A 210 10.38 -2.92 16.68
CA GLY A 210 10.92 -4.20 16.26
C GLY A 210 10.94 -5.28 17.35
N SER A 211 10.55 -4.95 18.59
CA SER A 211 10.57 -5.91 19.70
C SER A 211 9.36 -6.85 19.70
N ASN A 212 9.47 -7.96 20.44
CA ASN A 212 8.40 -8.92 20.73
C ASN A 212 7.71 -9.52 19.48
N PRO A 213 8.43 -10.04 18.47
CA PRO A 213 7.80 -10.67 17.33
C PRO A 213 7.01 -11.92 17.76
N ARG A 214 5.78 -12.05 17.28
CA ARG A 214 4.87 -13.17 17.59
C ARG A 214 4.17 -13.64 16.33
N ARG A 215 4.23 -14.95 16.06
CA ARG A 215 3.55 -15.61 14.95
C ARG A 215 2.03 -15.64 15.18
N LEU A 216 1.26 -15.37 14.13
CA LEU A 216 -0.21 -15.34 14.13
C LEU A 216 -0.82 -16.50 13.35
N THR A 217 -0.18 -16.92 12.26
CA THR A 217 -0.71 -17.97 11.38
C THR A 217 0.16 -19.23 11.46
N PHE A 218 -0.47 -20.39 11.25
CA PHE A 218 0.14 -21.71 11.39
C PHE A 218 -0.45 -22.66 10.35
N GLY A 219 0.13 -22.71 9.18
CA GLY A 219 -0.37 -23.57 8.11
C GLY A 219 0.71 -23.88 7.09
N PRO A 220 0.54 -24.90 6.28
CA PRO A 220 1.46 -25.14 5.18
C PRO A 220 1.29 -24.09 4.08
N GLY A 221 2.37 -23.71 3.42
CA GLY A 221 2.37 -22.84 2.26
C GLY A 221 2.63 -21.38 2.59
N TYR A 222 2.15 -20.49 1.76
CA TYR A 222 2.43 -19.07 1.84
C TYR A 222 1.28 -18.30 2.49
N ASP A 223 1.56 -17.55 3.55
CA ASP A 223 0.71 -16.51 4.12
C ASP A 223 1.45 -15.17 4.06
N GLY A 224 0.86 -14.12 3.43
CA GLY A 224 1.55 -12.85 3.24
C GLY A 224 0.66 -11.64 2.93
N GLY A 225 1.29 -10.46 2.85
CA GLY A 225 0.66 -9.18 2.54
C GLY A 225 -0.41 -8.76 3.54
N PRO A 226 -0.09 -8.72 4.85
CA PRO A 226 -1.07 -8.47 5.89
C PRO A 226 -1.37 -6.99 6.08
N PHE A 227 -2.65 -6.66 6.38
CA PHE A 227 -3.10 -5.33 6.77
C PHE A 227 -4.07 -5.40 7.94
N PHE A 228 -3.83 -4.61 8.97
CA PHE A 228 -4.79 -4.41 10.04
C PHE A 228 -6.08 -3.79 9.53
N SER A 229 -7.23 -4.22 10.10
CA SER A 229 -8.49 -3.50 9.96
C SER A 229 -8.39 -2.08 10.55
N PRO A 230 -9.23 -1.13 10.11
CA PRO A 230 -9.21 0.24 10.62
C PRO A 230 -9.39 0.38 12.14
N ASP A 231 -10.00 -0.60 12.79
CA ASP A 231 -10.13 -0.67 14.26
C ASP A 231 -9.00 -1.46 14.95
N GLY A 232 -8.08 -2.06 14.17
CA GLY A 232 -6.94 -2.83 14.66
C GLY A 232 -7.27 -4.23 15.18
N SER A 233 -8.54 -4.67 15.13
CA SER A 233 -8.97 -5.93 15.75
C SER A 233 -8.65 -7.16 14.91
N THR A 234 -8.60 -7.02 13.60
CA THR A 234 -8.39 -8.12 12.65
C THR A 234 -7.31 -7.79 11.63
N ILE A 235 -6.76 -8.81 11.00
CA ILE A 235 -5.74 -8.72 9.96
C ILE A 235 -6.28 -9.43 8.73
N LEU A 236 -6.31 -8.72 7.61
CA LEU A 236 -6.62 -9.24 6.29
C LEU A 236 -5.32 -9.59 5.59
N TYR A 237 -5.24 -10.77 4.97
CA TYR A 237 -4.03 -11.23 4.31
C TYR A 237 -4.37 -12.18 3.15
N ARG A 238 -3.40 -12.59 2.38
CA ARG A 238 -3.53 -13.60 1.34
C ARG A 238 -2.77 -14.86 1.73
N GLY A 239 -3.31 -16.02 1.43
CA GLY A 239 -2.66 -17.29 1.74
C GLY A 239 -2.96 -18.37 0.71
N ASP A 240 -2.01 -19.27 0.53
CA ASP A 240 -2.18 -20.52 -0.23
C ASP A 240 -1.85 -21.71 0.68
N ARG A 241 -2.88 -22.40 1.11
CA ARG A 241 -2.77 -23.55 2.03
C ARG A 241 -3.13 -24.90 1.40
N ARG A 242 -3.21 -24.94 0.08
CA ARG A 242 -3.56 -26.18 -0.64
C ARG A 242 -2.40 -27.16 -0.70
N GLY A 243 -1.17 -26.67 -0.72
CA GLY A 243 0.03 -27.52 -0.76
C GLY A 243 0.16 -28.36 -2.04
N ASP A 244 -0.57 -28.01 -3.10
CA ASP A 244 -0.61 -28.74 -4.37
C ASP A 244 0.47 -28.26 -5.37
N GLY A 245 1.35 -27.36 -4.94
CA GLY A 245 2.40 -26.75 -5.77
C GLY A 245 1.89 -25.73 -6.79
N LYS A 246 0.58 -25.47 -6.83
CA LYS A 246 -0.03 -24.43 -7.66
C LYS A 246 -0.33 -23.25 -6.77
N MET A 247 0.30 -22.11 -7.04
CA MET A 247 0.01 -20.89 -6.28
C MET A 247 -1.42 -20.41 -6.60
N ASN A 248 -2.34 -20.67 -5.68
CA ASN A 248 -3.72 -20.26 -5.77
C ASN A 248 -4.12 -19.50 -4.50
N LEU A 249 -3.70 -18.24 -4.44
CA LEU A 249 -3.95 -17.38 -3.30
C LEU A 249 -5.44 -17.15 -3.08
N GLN A 250 -5.81 -17.17 -1.80
CA GLN A 250 -7.14 -16.82 -1.32
C GLN A 250 -7.01 -15.72 -0.26
N ILE A 251 -8.03 -14.86 -0.16
CA ILE A 251 -8.09 -13.85 0.89
C ILE A 251 -8.52 -14.53 2.18
N ARG A 252 -7.79 -14.25 3.25
CA ARG A 252 -8.00 -14.78 4.59
C ARG A 252 -8.05 -13.67 5.62
N MET A 253 -8.56 -13.98 6.79
CA MET A 253 -8.66 -13.06 7.91
C MET A 253 -8.30 -13.78 9.21
N VAL A 254 -7.53 -13.11 10.08
CA VAL A 254 -7.15 -13.59 11.41
C VAL A 254 -7.32 -12.46 12.43
N GLY A 255 -7.66 -12.77 13.67
CA GLY A 255 -7.66 -11.81 14.76
C GLY A 255 -6.25 -11.25 15.02
N GLY A 256 -6.14 -10.00 15.49
CA GLY A 256 -4.87 -9.42 15.88
C GLY A 256 -4.13 -10.17 17.00
N ASP A 257 -4.84 -11.03 17.71
CA ASP A 257 -4.29 -11.97 18.71
C ASP A 257 -3.92 -13.36 18.14
N GLY A 258 -4.19 -13.62 16.86
CA GLY A 258 -3.99 -14.91 16.17
C GLY A 258 -5.22 -15.82 16.20
N SER A 259 -6.32 -15.40 16.79
CA SER A 259 -7.56 -16.18 16.83
C SER A 259 -8.36 -16.10 15.52
N ASN A 260 -9.29 -17.04 15.32
CA ASN A 260 -10.29 -17.02 14.24
C ASN A 260 -9.72 -16.92 12.82
N ASP A 261 -8.58 -17.57 12.56
CA ASP A 261 -8.04 -17.64 11.20
C ASP A 261 -8.99 -18.41 10.27
N ARG A 262 -9.47 -17.73 9.23
CA ARG A 262 -10.47 -18.27 8.31
C ARG A 262 -10.31 -17.71 6.89
N PRO A 263 -10.67 -18.49 5.85
CA PRO A 263 -10.79 -17.97 4.50
C PRO A 263 -11.99 -17.01 4.40
N ILE A 264 -11.86 -15.97 3.57
CA ILE A 264 -12.94 -15.09 3.10
C ILE A 264 -13.31 -15.46 1.67
N THR A 265 -12.33 -15.79 0.85
CA THR A 265 -12.55 -16.38 -0.48
C THR A 265 -12.12 -17.84 -0.46
N ASP A 266 -12.87 -18.68 -1.18
CA ASP A 266 -12.56 -20.10 -1.41
C ASP A 266 -13.12 -20.48 -2.78
N ASN A 267 -12.39 -20.08 -3.83
CA ASN A 267 -12.77 -20.26 -5.21
C ASN A 267 -11.56 -20.66 -6.08
N PRO A 268 -11.75 -21.13 -7.30
CA PRO A 268 -10.64 -21.61 -8.15
C PRO A 268 -9.78 -20.51 -8.75
N VAL A 269 -10.16 -19.23 -8.60
CA VAL A 269 -9.40 -18.11 -9.15
C VAL A 269 -8.40 -17.55 -8.16
N PHE A 270 -7.39 -16.86 -8.67
CA PHE A 270 -6.33 -16.24 -7.89
C PHE A 270 -6.83 -14.91 -7.28
N ASN A 271 -6.79 -14.79 -5.95
CA ASN A 271 -7.20 -13.62 -5.19
C ASN A 271 -6.00 -13.06 -4.43
N TRP A 272 -5.68 -11.78 -4.66
CA TRP A 272 -4.42 -11.20 -4.27
C TRP A 272 -4.55 -9.74 -3.82
N CYS A 273 -3.60 -9.24 -3.00
CA CYS A 273 -3.46 -7.85 -2.57
C CYS A 273 -4.74 -7.24 -1.98
N PRO A 274 -5.31 -7.84 -0.92
CA PRO A 274 -6.46 -7.26 -0.26
C PRO A 274 -6.08 -5.98 0.49
N TYR A 275 -6.98 -4.98 0.47
CA TYR A 275 -6.81 -3.75 1.24
C TYR A 275 -8.14 -3.26 1.80
N TRP A 276 -8.18 -2.91 3.08
CA TRP A 276 -9.39 -2.46 3.75
C TRP A 276 -9.92 -1.14 3.19
N TYR A 277 -11.24 -1.06 3.02
CA TYR A 277 -11.90 0.23 2.91
C TYR A 277 -12.00 0.87 4.32
N PRO A 278 -11.88 2.21 4.45
CA PRO A 278 -11.85 2.87 5.77
C PRO A 278 -13.04 2.62 6.69
N ASN A 279 -14.18 2.12 6.18
CA ASN A 279 -15.33 1.76 7.03
C ASN A 279 -15.14 0.48 7.86
N GLY A 280 -14.07 -0.31 7.61
CA GLY A 280 -13.79 -1.57 8.30
C GLY A 280 -14.78 -2.71 8.02
N ARG A 281 -15.70 -2.55 7.05
CA ARG A 281 -16.73 -3.54 6.72
C ARG A 281 -16.51 -4.20 5.36
N SER A 282 -15.71 -3.59 4.51
CA SER A 282 -15.43 -4.04 3.16
C SER A 282 -13.95 -3.86 2.82
N PHE A 283 -13.51 -4.53 1.79
CA PHE A 283 -12.16 -4.47 1.28
C PHE A 283 -12.15 -4.56 -0.24
N ILE A 284 -11.07 -4.11 -0.86
CA ILE A 284 -10.77 -4.26 -2.27
C ILE A 284 -9.63 -5.27 -2.42
N PHE A 285 -9.60 -6.00 -3.52
CA PHE A 285 -8.54 -6.96 -3.83
C PHE A 285 -8.40 -7.14 -5.33
N THR A 286 -7.31 -7.75 -5.74
CA THR A 286 -7.05 -8.13 -7.13
C THR A 286 -7.47 -9.57 -7.37
N GLN A 287 -8.18 -9.84 -8.47
CA GLN A 287 -8.57 -11.19 -8.88
C GLN A 287 -8.14 -11.48 -10.32
N ALA A 288 -7.73 -12.73 -10.58
CA ALA A 288 -7.39 -13.19 -11.93
C ALA A 288 -7.70 -14.69 -12.11
N ASP A 289 -8.17 -15.06 -13.30
CA ASP A 289 -8.35 -16.47 -13.69
C ASP A 289 -7.04 -17.02 -14.29
N HIS A 290 -6.25 -17.72 -13.47
CA HIS A 290 -5.00 -18.33 -13.89
C HIS A 290 -5.18 -19.55 -14.82
N ASP A 291 -6.38 -20.12 -14.93
CA ASP A 291 -6.68 -21.17 -15.90
C ASP A 291 -6.56 -20.66 -17.36
N ALA A 292 -6.54 -19.34 -17.56
CA ALA A 292 -6.24 -18.74 -18.85
C ALA A 292 -4.87 -19.17 -19.40
N TYR A 293 -3.85 -19.38 -18.55
CA TYR A 293 -2.54 -19.90 -18.98
C TYR A 293 -2.65 -21.30 -19.59
N ALA A 294 -3.40 -22.19 -18.97
CA ALA A 294 -3.62 -23.55 -19.49
C ALA A 294 -4.38 -23.55 -20.84
N LYS A 295 -5.12 -22.49 -21.14
CA LYS A 295 -5.86 -22.26 -22.39
C LYS A 295 -5.04 -21.50 -23.44
N GLY A 296 -3.72 -21.25 -23.17
CA GLY A 296 -2.82 -20.53 -24.11
C GLY A 296 -3.02 -19.01 -24.13
N GLY A 297 -3.78 -18.45 -23.17
CA GLY A 297 -3.98 -17.02 -22.96
C GLY A 297 -3.13 -16.46 -21.83
N LYS A 298 -3.39 -15.19 -21.49
CA LYS A 298 -2.87 -14.54 -20.28
C LYS A 298 -4.04 -14.16 -19.38
N PRO A 299 -3.95 -14.38 -18.06
CA PRO A 299 -4.98 -13.90 -17.15
C PRO A 299 -5.06 -12.38 -17.19
N ASN A 300 -6.27 -11.83 -17.14
CA ASN A 300 -6.49 -10.43 -16.85
C ASN A 300 -6.65 -10.27 -15.34
N TYR A 301 -6.00 -9.26 -14.80
CA TYR A 301 -6.06 -8.91 -13.39
C TYR A 301 -6.93 -7.68 -13.23
N ASP A 302 -7.98 -7.80 -12.45
CA ASP A 302 -8.92 -6.72 -12.19
C ASP A 302 -9.15 -6.52 -10.70
N LEU A 303 -9.65 -5.35 -10.34
CA LEU A 303 -9.99 -5.00 -8.96
C LEU A 303 -11.43 -5.39 -8.65
N PHE A 304 -11.61 -5.99 -7.48
CA PHE A 304 -12.91 -6.41 -6.96
C PHE A 304 -13.10 -5.92 -5.52
N MET A 305 -14.32 -5.59 -5.15
CA MET A 305 -14.72 -5.30 -3.76
C MET A 305 -15.59 -6.39 -3.19
N MET A 306 -15.42 -6.66 -1.90
CA MET A 306 -16.18 -7.64 -1.13
C MET A 306 -16.42 -7.13 0.29
N SER A 307 -17.48 -7.59 0.97
CA SER A 307 -17.62 -7.37 2.41
C SER A 307 -16.74 -8.32 3.21
N ALA A 308 -16.37 -7.92 4.42
CA ALA A 308 -15.59 -8.75 5.36
C ALA A 308 -16.34 -10.05 5.76
N ASP A 309 -17.66 -10.11 5.56
CA ASP A 309 -18.48 -11.28 5.81
C ASP A 309 -18.47 -12.29 4.66
N GLY A 310 -17.85 -11.96 3.50
CA GLY A 310 -17.67 -12.90 2.39
C GLY A 310 -18.84 -13.00 1.43
N ASN A 311 -19.50 -11.89 1.06
CA ASN A 311 -20.52 -11.89 0.02
C ASN A 311 -19.91 -11.96 -1.41
N GLU A 312 -20.76 -12.04 -2.45
CA GLU A 312 -20.34 -12.01 -3.84
C GLU A 312 -19.55 -10.74 -4.16
N PRO A 313 -18.34 -10.87 -4.81
CA PRO A 313 -17.52 -9.73 -5.12
C PRO A 313 -18.09 -8.88 -6.25
N ILE A 314 -17.94 -7.57 -6.15
CA ILE A 314 -18.27 -6.60 -7.21
C ILE A 314 -17.01 -6.22 -7.96
N ARG A 315 -16.94 -6.47 -9.26
CA ARG A 315 -15.83 -6.04 -10.11
C ARG A 315 -15.85 -4.52 -10.31
N VAL A 316 -14.70 -3.88 -10.08
CA VAL A 316 -14.51 -2.42 -10.11
C VAL A 316 -13.81 -1.97 -11.38
N THR A 317 -12.78 -2.69 -11.85
CA THR A 317 -12.04 -2.35 -13.08
C THR A 317 -12.31 -3.35 -14.20
N PHE A 318 -12.18 -2.89 -15.47
CA PHE A 318 -12.53 -3.66 -16.66
C PHE A 318 -11.57 -3.39 -17.83
N ASP A 319 -10.43 -2.75 -17.59
CA ASP A 319 -9.39 -2.55 -18.61
C ASP A 319 -8.78 -3.90 -19.02
N ALA A 320 -8.33 -4.00 -20.26
CA ALA A 320 -7.66 -5.23 -20.76
C ALA A 320 -6.22 -5.37 -20.23
N GLY A 321 -5.66 -4.32 -19.64
CA GLY A 321 -4.36 -4.33 -18.99
C GLY A 321 -4.44 -4.80 -17.53
N PHE A 322 -3.27 -5.07 -16.95
CA PHE A 322 -3.15 -5.41 -15.55
C PHE A 322 -3.65 -4.26 -14.65
N ASP A 323 -4.53 -4.54 -13.73
CA ASP A 323 -4.92 -3.69 -12.60
C ASP A 323 -4.72 -4.47 -11.30
N GLY A 324 -3.88 -3.99 -10.40
CA GLY A 324 -3.56 -4.69 -9.15
C GLY A 324 -3.06 -3.76 -8.05
N LEU A 325 -2.82 -4.32 -6.84
CA LEU A 325 -2.28 -3.59 -5.70
C LEU A 325 -3.13 -2.35 -5.33
N PRO A 326 -4.45 -2.51 -5.15
CA PRO A 326 -5.35 -1.39 -4.87
C PRO A 326 -5.24 -0.91 -3.43
N VAL A 327 -5.31 0.40 -3.21
CA VAL A 327 -5.38 1.02 -1.89
C VAL A 327 -6.33 2.20 -1.89
N PHE A 328 -6.99 2.46 -0.77
CA PHE A 328 -7.84 3.64 -0.58
C PHE A 328 -7.09 4.78 0.11
N SER A 329 -7.45 6.01 -0.22
CA SER A 329 -7.09 7.15 0.61
C SER A 329 -7.72 7.03 2.00
N PRO A 330 -7.14 7.67 3.05
CA PRO A 330 -7.66 7.59 4.42
C PRO A 330 -9.13 8.00 4.56
N ASP A 331 -9.63 8.89 3.70
CA ASP A 331 -11.02 9.33 3.66
C ASP A 331 -11.94 8.45 2.78
N GLY A 332 -11.38 7.43 2.11
CA GLY A 332 -12.08 6.51 1.22
C GLY A 332 -12.58 7.12 -0.10
N LYS A 333 -12.23 8.36 -0.40
CA LYS A 333 -12.74 9.06 -1.60
C LYS A 333 -11.88 8.86 -2.84
N ARG A 334 -10.67 8.34 -2.68
CA ARG A 334 -9.78 8.01 -3.81
C ARG A 334 -9.35 6.55 -3.73
N LEU A 335 -9.24 5.96 -4.91
CA LEU A 335 -8.62 4.67 -5.14
C LEU A 335 -7.30 4.89 -5.87
N MET A 336 -6.25 4.23 -5.42
CA MET A 336 -4.95 4.16 -6.07
C MET A 336 -4.64 2.70 -6.38
N TRP A 337 -4.03 2.44 -7.55
CA TRP A 337 -3.65 1.08 -7.95
C TRP A 337 -2.49 1.10 -8.94
N THR A 338 -1.86 -0.04 -9.09
CA THR A 338 -0.84 -0.30 -10.10
C THR A 338 -1.51 -0.82 -11.37
N SER A 339 -1.19 -0.23 -12.54
CA SER A 339 -1.88 -0.57 -13.77
C SER A 339 -0.98 -0.53 -15.01
N LYS A 340 -1.33 -1.39 -15.99
CA LYS A 340 -0.84 -1.34 -17.38
C LYS A 340 -1.90 -0.85 -18.36
N ARG A 341 -2.93 -0.15 -17.88
CA ARG A 341 -4.00 0.41 -18.73
C ARG A 341 -3.47 1.41 -19.76
N ALA A 342 -4.31 1.76 -20.71
CA ALA A 342 -3.95 2.65 -21.83
C ALA A 342 -2.80 2.13 -22.71
N GLY A 343 -2.58 0.81 -22.75
CA GLY A 343 -1.55 0.18 -23.59
C GLY A 343 -0.13 0.42 -23.10
N LEU A 344 0.05 0.68 -21.79
CA LEU A 344 1.39 0.80 -21.21
C LEU A 344 2.13 -0.54 -21.25
N ASP A 345 3.38 -0.52 -21.72
CA ASP A 345 4.27 -1.68 -21.70
C ASP A 345 4.62 -2.10 -20.27
N GLU A 346 4.83 -1.09 -19.39
CA GLU A 346 5.21 -1.29 -18.00
C GLU A 346 4.21 -0.66 -17.03
N ALA A 347 4.08 -1.29 -15.87
CA ALA A 347 3.14 -0.85 -14.83
C ALA A 347 3.50 0.52 -14.26
N GLN A 348 2.48 1.32 -14.01
CA GLN A 348 2.55 2.64 -13.39
C GLN A 348 1.47 2.78 -12.32
N VAL A 349 1.59 3.79 -11.47
CA VAL A 349 0.60 4.10 -10.43
C VAL A 349 -0.48 5.02 -10.99
N PHE A 350 -1.74 4.66 -10.74
CA PHE A 350 -2.92 5.45 -11.10
C PHE A 350 -3.71 5.82 -9.85
N VAL A 351 -4.39 6.96 -9.90
CA VAL A 351 -5.32 7.43 -8.87
C VAL A 351 -6.61 7.87 -9.53
N ALA A 352 -7.75 7.58 -8.90
CA ALA A 352 -9.07 8.04 -9.32
C ALA A 352 -9.89 8.51 -8.11
N ASP A 353 -10.88 9.37 -8.36
CA ASP A 353 -11.96 9.55 -7.41
C ASP A 353 -12.79 8.28 -7.36
N PHE A 354 -13.13 7.84 -6.14
CA PHE A 354 -13.81 6.59 -5.90
C PHE A 354 -15.19 6.78 -5.28
N ARG A 355 -16.15 6.07 -5.83
CA ARG A 355 -17.51 5.97 -5.29
C ARG A 355 -17.76 4.57 -4.78
N LEU A 356 -17.98 4.45 -3.47
CA LEU A 356 -18.29 3.17 -2.83
C LEU A 356 -19.56 2.57 -3.42
N PRO A 357 -19.56 1.28 -3.83
CA PRO A 357 -20.76 0.58 -4.28
C PRO A 357 -21.85 0.53 -3.20
N ASP A 358 -23.13 0.62 -3.59
CA ASP A 358 -24.26 0.70 -2.66
C ASP A 358 -24.31 -0.42 -1.60
N PRO A 359 -24.01 -1.71 -1.92
CA PRO A 359 -24.03 -2.76 -0.90
C PRO A 359 -23.02 -2.58 0.24
N PHE A 360 -22.03 -1.71 0.08
CA PHE A 360 -20.95 -1.49 1.06
C PHE A 360 -21.07 -0.15 1.82
N ARG A 361 -22.11 0.64 1.56
CA ARG A 361 -22.38 1.92 2.23
C ARG A 361 -22.87 1.79 3.66
#